data_36f739a52dad9636116dd40b0574d53e
#
_entry.id   36f739a52dad9636116dd40b0574d53e
#
_cell.length_a   1.000
_cell.length_b   1.000
_cell.length_c   1.000
_cell.angle_alpha   90.00
_cell.angle_beta   90.00
_cell.angle_gamma   90.00
#
_symmetry.space_group_name_H-M   'P 1'
#
loop_
_entity.id
_entity.type
_entity.pdbx_description
1 polymer ?
#
loop_
_entity_poly.entity_id
_entity_poly.type
_entity_poly.pdbx_seq_one_letter_code
_entity_poly.pdbx_strand_id
1 'polypeptide(L)'
;MTVYPDSLKKLIDQFSKLPGIGKKTAERLSIFILNSKKEVVADFSHSLNNLKKSIESCDVCNCLIENESCHICNDPYRSDELLCVVKDPTDIFLIEKSSFKGKYHVLGGLISPLDGIDAENLNFESFFKRLDQVKEVILAIDPSQEGDMTMLYLSDQLKKYSIKISRLARGIPVGSSLEFIDQVTLTHSLNDRVEIK
;
A
#
# COMPACT_ATOMS: atom_id res chain seq x y z
N MET A 1 -6.21 12.54 39.58
CA MET A 1 -6.00 11.09 39.83
C MET A 1 -7.08 10.34 39.08
N THR A 2 -6.71 9.49 38.13
CA THR A 2 -7.67 8.62 37.43
C THR A 2 -7.98 7.44 38.34
N VAL A 3 -9.28 7.21 38.60
CA VAL A 3 -9.80 6.18 39.53
C VAL A 3 -9.76 4.76 38.89
N TYR A 4 -9.17 4.61 37.69
CA TYR A 4 -9.14 3.32 36.99
C TYR A 4 -8.12 2.34 37.60
N PRO A 5 -8.45 1.04 37.70
CA PRO A 5 -7.48 -0.02 38.02
C PRO A 5 -6.32 -0.05 37.04
N ASP A 6 -5.15 -0.49 37.48
CA ASP A 6 -3.91 -0.42 36.68
C ASP A 6 -3.97 -1.26 35.39
N SER A 7 -4.64 -2.42 35.40
CA SER A 7 -4.86 -3.23 34.20
C SER A 7 -5.71 -2.49 33.17
N LEU A 8 -6.74 -1.75 33.61
CA LEU A 8 -7.58 -0.96 32.70
C LEU A 8 -6.79 0.23 32.13
N LYS A 9 -5.98 0.91 32.94
CA LYS A 9 -5.10 1.99 32.47
C LYS A 9 -4.14 1.49 31.39
N LYS A 10 -3.49 0.34 31.61
CA LYS A 10 -2.57 -0.26 30.63
C LYS A 10 -3.29 -0.54 29.29
N LEU A 11 -4.51 -1.05 29.31
CA LEU A 11 -5.27 -1.29 28.10
C LEU A 11 -5.65 0.01 27.37
N ILE A 12 -6.08 1.04 28.11
CA ILE A 12 -6.36 2.38 27.57
C ILE A 12 -5.11 2.95 26.89
N ASP A 13 -3.94 2.85 27.54
CA ASP A 13 -2.68 3.33 26.99
C ASP A 13 -2.29 2.59 25.71
N GLN A 14 -2.54 1.27 25.61
CA GLN A 14 -2.28 0.52 24.36
C GLN A 14 -3.20 0.95 23.23
N PHE A 15 -4.51 1.10 23.48
CA PHE A 15 -5.43 1.61 22.46
C PHE A 15 -5.10 3.04 22.02
N SER A 16 -4.62 3.89 22.94
CA SER A 16 -4.24 5.28 22.62
C SER A 16 -3.01 5.41 21.71
N LYS A 17 -2.22 4.33 21.55
CA LYS A 17 -1.07 4.28 20.61
C LYS A 17 -1.50 4.01 19.17
N LEU A 18 -2.75 3.57 18.96
CA LEU A 18 -3.23 3.30 17.62
C LEU A 18 -3.53 4.63 16.89
N PRO A 19 -3.13 4.75 15.60
CA PRO A 19 -3.36 5.98 14.85
C PRO A 19 -4.86 6.29 14.77
N GLY A 20 -5.24 7.53 15.00
CA GLY A 20 -6.64 7.98 15.01
C GLY A 20 -7.41 7.66 16.30
N ILE A 21 -6.84 6.94 17.26
CA ILE A 21 -7.48 6.63 18.53
C ILE A 21 -7.04 7.60 19.61
N GLY A 22 -7.90 8.60 19.90
CA GLY A 22 -7.68 9.50 21.02
C GLY A 22 -8.04 8.86 22.37
N LYS A 23 -7.58 9.48 23.46
CA LYS A 23 -7.75 8.98 24.84
C LYS A 23 -9.19 8.60 25.19
N LYS A 24 -10.17 9.44 24.83
CA LYS A 24 -11.60 9.19 25.09
C LYS A 24 -12.13 7.95 24.35
N THR A 25 -11.68 7.73 23.12
CA THR A 25 -12.04 6.53 22.35
C THR A 25 -11.38 5.29 22.94
N ALA A 26 -10.11 5.39 23.34
CA ALA A 26 -9.37 4.31 24.01
C ALA A 26 -10.05 3.88 25.31
N GLU A 27 -10.52 4.82 26.13
CA GLU A 27 -11.30 4.54 27.35
C GLU A 27 -12.59 3.76 27.01
N ARG A 28 -13.35 4.20 25.99
CA ARG A 28 -14.58 3.51 25.55
C ARG A 28 -14.30 2.09 25.08
N LEU A 29 -13.27 1.89 24.26
CA LEU A 29 -12.87 0.57 23.77
C LEU A 29 -12.46 -0.35 24.91
N SER A 30 -11.69 0.17 25.88
CA SER A 30 -11.23 -0.61 27.03
C SER A 30 -12.37 -1.04 27.94
N ILE A 31 -13.35 -0.16 28.15
CA ILE A 31 -14.58 -0.50 28.92
C ILE A 31 -15.44 -1.52 28.16
N PHE A 32 -15.52 -1.41 26.83
CA PHE A 32 -16.23 -2.40 26.01
C PHE A 32 -15.59 -3.79 26.16
N ILE A 33 -14.27 -3.90 26.06
CA ILE A 33 -13.53 -5.15 26.25
C ILE A 33 -13.75 -5.70 27.67
N LEU A 34 -13.71 -4.85 28.71
CA LEU A 34 -13.95 -5.25 30.09
C LEU A 34 -15.34 -5.88 30.28
N ASN A 35 -16.36 -5.35 29.61
CA ASN A 35 -17.74 -5.81 29.68
C ASN A 35 -18.07 -6.95 28.69
N SER A 36 -17.15 -7.31 27.81
CA SER A 36 -17.33 -8.39 26.84
C SER A 36 -17.18 -9.76 27.49
N LYS A 37 -17.80 -10.77 26.85
CA LYS A 37 -17.61 -12.18 27.27
C LYS A 37 -16.16 -12.59 27.15
N LYS A 38 -15.70 -13.48 28.01
CA LYS A 38 -14.30 -13.97 28.02
C LYS A 38 -13.87 -14.59 26.67
N GLU A 39 -14.77 -15.27 25.99
CA GLU A 39 -14.55 -15.88 24.68
C GLU A 39 -14.22 -14.80 23.63
N VAL A 40 -14.98 -13.70 23.59
CA VAL A 40 -14.75 -12.59 22.67
C VAL A 40 -13.37 -11.95 22.90
N VAL A 41 -13.00 -11.78 24.17
CA VAL A 41 -11.68 -11.21 24.53
C VAL A 41 -10.55 -12.16 24.14
N ALA A 42 -10.74 -13.47 24.36
CA ALA A 42 -9.76 -14.49 23.97
C ALA A 42 -9.57 -14.54 22.45
N ASP A 43 -10.64 -14.54 21.66
CA ASP A 43 -10.61 -14.55 20.20
C ASP A 43 -9.93 -13.29 19.65
N PHE A 44 -10.24 -12.12 20.22
CA PHE A 44 -9.59 -10.86 19.82
C PHE A 44 -8.09 -10.88 20.11
N SER A 45 -7.69 -11.32 21.30
CA SER A 45 -6.28 -11.45 21.68
C SER A 45 -5.55 -12.46 20.79
N HIS A 46 -6.20 -13.60 20.50
CA HIS A 46 -5.66 -14.64 19.61
C HIS A 46 -5.43 -14.10 18.19
N SER A 47 -6.41 -13.38 17.62
CA SER A 47 -6.32 -12.76 16.30
C SER A 47 -5.17 -11.75 16.20
N LEU A 48 -4.98 -10.91 17.24
CA LEU A 48 -3.86 -9.97 17.28
C LEU A 48 -2.50 -10.68 17.33
N ASN A 49 -2.37 -11.74 18.12
CA ASN A 49 -1.14 -12.49 18.23
C ASN A 49 -0.81 -13.28 16.96
N ASN A 50 -1.83 -13.84 16.30
CA ASN A 50 -1.65 -14.64 15.09
C ASN A 50 -1.29 -13.79 13.89
N LEU A 51 -1.90 -12.61 13.74
CA LEU A 51 -1.62 -11.71 12.61
C LEU A 51 -0.11 -11.50 12.39
N LYS A 52 0.62 -11.24 13.47
CA LYS A 52 2.08 -11.02 13.40
C LYS A 52 2.90 -12.28 13.14
N LYS A 53 2.32 -13.47 13.35
CA LYS A 53 3.03 -14.76 13.19
C LYS A 53 2.77 -15.39 11.84
N SER A 54 1.57 -15.17 11.27
CA SER A 54 1.11 -15.84 10.07
C SER A 54 1.25 -15.01 8.80
N ILE A 55 1.37 -13.68 8.92
CA ILE A 55 1.53 -12.82 7.76
C ILE A 55 3.03 -12.55 7.51
N GLU A 56 3.47 -12.91 6.33
CA GLU A 56 4.83 -12.71 5.82
C GLU A 56 4.81 -11.96 4.50
N SER A 57 5.98 -11.55 4.01
CA SER A 57 6.14 -10.96 2.69
C SER A 57 6.56 -12.04 1.69
N CYS A 58 5.95 -12.04 0.52
CA CYS A 58 6.35 -12.91 -0.57
C CYS A 58 7.76 -12.55 -1.08
N ASP A 59 8.67 -13.50 -1.13
CA ASP A 59 10.06 -13.31 -1.59
C ASP A 59 10.16 -12.82 -3.05
N VAL A 60 9.10 -13.01 -3.85
CA VAL A 60 9.09 -12.62 -5.26
C VAL A 60 8.51 -11.23 -5.48
N CYS A 61 7.33 -10.95 -4.94
CA CYS A 61 6.59 -9.70 -5.22
C CYS A 61 6.46 -8.77 -4.01
N ASN A 62 6.91 -9.21 -2.83
CA ASN A 62 6.82 -8.49 -1.55
C ASN A 62 5.38 -8.16 -1.11
N CYS A 63 4.35 -8.81 -1.69
CA CYS A 63 2.98 -8.70 -1.16
C CYS A 63 2.83 -9.52 0.12
N LEU A 64 1.78 -9.24 0.88
CA LEU A 64 1.45 -10.01 2.08
C LEU A 64 0.95 -11.40 1.70
N ILE A 65 1.52 -12.41 2.34
CA ILE A 65 1.14 -13.82 2.18
C ILE A 65 0.86 -14.46 3.53
N GLU A 66 0.11 -15.55 3.48
CA GLU A 66 -0.12 -16.46 4.60
C GLU A 66 0.12 -17.89 4.10
N ASN A 67 0.70 -18.73 4.95
CA ASN A 67 1.01 -20.15 4.63
C ASN A 67 1.93 -20.34 3.41
N GLU A 68 2.97 -19.51 3.28
CA GLU A 68 4.02 -19.60 2.25
C GLU A 68 3.53 -19.52 0.79
N SER A 69 2.24 -19.31 0.55
CA SER A 69 1.65 -19.29 -0.78
C SER A 69 1.25 -17.87 -1.20
N CYS A 70 1.79 -17.40 -2.31
CA CYS A 70 1.44 -16.12 -2.88
C CYS A 70 0.31 -16.26 -3.93
N HIS A 71 -0.88 -15.81 -3.60
CA HIS A 71 -2.04 -15.84 -4.49
C HIS A 71 -1.86 -15.02 -5.77
N ILE A 72 -0.95 -14.03 -5.76
CA ILE A 72 -0.67 -13.20 -6.94
C ILE A 72 0.35 -13.88 -7.86
N CYS A 73 1.49 -14.33 -7.29
CA CYS A 73 2.54 -14.94 -8.11
C CYS A 73 2.14 -16.31 -8.67
N ASN A 74 1.32 -17.07 -7.93
CA ASN A 74 0.91 -18.42 -8.29
C ASN A 74 -0.42 -18.48 -9.08
N ASP A 75 -1.07 -17.33 -9.33
CA ASP A 75 -2.31 -17.29 -10.09
C ASP A 75 -2.01 -17.42 -11.61
N PRO A 76 -2.42 -18.54 -12.26
CA PRO A 76 -2.17 -18.79 -13.67
C PRO A 76 -2.98 -17.89 -14.61
N TYR A 77 -4.00 -17.21 -14.08
CA TYR A 77 -4.85 -16.30 -14.86
C TYR A 77 -4.29 -14.88 -14.92
N ARG A 78 -3.15 -14.60 -14.25
CA ARG A 78 -2.48 -13.30 -14.32
C ARG A 78 -1.39 -13.30 -15.36
N SER A 79 -1.33 -12.22 -16.13
CA SER A 79 -0.31 -12.01 -17.15
C SER A 79 1.07 -11.75 -16.52
N ASP A 80 2.08 -12.50 -16.94
CA ASP A 80 3.49 -12.25 -16.63
C ASP A 80 4.06 -11.06 -17.40
N GLU A 81 3.40 -10.64 -18.49
CA GLU A 81 3.85 -9.54 -19.34
C GLU A 81 3.51 -8.16 -18.74
N LEU A 82 2.64 -8.12 -17.73
CA LEU A 82 2.11 -6.88 -17.15
C LEU A 82 2.43 -6.80 -15.65
N LEU A 83 3.33 -5.88 -15.29
CA LEU A 83 3.80 -5.72 -13.90
C LEU A 83 3.39 -4.36 -13.33
N CYS A 84 2.55 -4.37 -12.30
CA CYS A 84 2.14 -3.18 -11.57
C CYS A 84 3.03 -2.99 -10.35
N VAL A 85 3.71 -1.85 -10.27
CA VAL A 85 4.59 -1.48 -9.17
C VAL A 85 3.84 -0.56 -8.22
N VAL A 86 3.79 -0.95 -6.95
CA VAL A 86 3.11 -0.21 -5.88
C VAL A 86 4.07 0.09 -4.74
N LYS A 87 3.75 1.09 -3.94
CA LYS A 87 4.51 1.47 -2.75
C LYS A 87 4.36 0.45 -1.63
N ASP A 88 3.11 0.15 -1.27
CA ASP A 88 2.72 -0.66 -0.13
C ASP A 88 1.88 -1.88 -0.55
N PRO A 89 1.89 -2.99 0.22
CA PRO A 89 0.99 -4.13 -0.05
C PRO A 89 -0.50 -3.76 -0.01
N THR A 90 -0.87 -2.74 0.77
CA THR A 90 -2.25 -2.25 0.88
C THR A 90 -2.78 -1.64 -0.42
N ASP A 91 -1.90 -1.10 -1.26
CA ASP A 91 -2.27 -0.53 -2.56
C ASP A 91 -2.80 -1.62 -3.50
N ILE A 92 -2.27 -2.86 -3.37
CA ILE A 92 -2.76 -4.01 -4.13
C ILE A 92 -4.24 -4.23 -3.86
N PHE A 93 -4.69 -4.15 -2.60
CA PHE A 93 -6.10 -4.35 -2.25
C PHE A 93 -7.03 -3.29 -2.87
N LEU A 94 -6.50 -2.10 -3.14
CA LEU A 94 -7.24 -1.04 -3.82
C LEU A 94 -7.33 -1.31 -5.32
N ILE A 95 -6.21 -1.68 -5.94
CA ILE A 95 -6.13 -1.95 -7.40
C ILE A 95 -6.90 -3.21 -7.76
N GLU A 96 -6.91 -4.24 -6.92
CA GLU A 96 -7.68 -5.47 -7.14
C GLU A 96 -9.19 -5.23 -7.29
N LYS A 97 -9.73 -4.15 -6.73
CA LYS A 97 -11.13 -3.75 -6.95
C LYS A 97 -11.43 -3.38 -8.41
N SER A 98 -10.40 -3.06 -9.20
CA SER A 98 -10.50 -2.75 -10.63
C SER A 98 -10.41 -3.97 -11.54
N SER A 99 -10.32 -5.18 -10.99
CA SER A 99 -10.16 -6.43 -11.74
C SER A 99 -8.87 -6.48 -12.59
N PHE A 100 -7.79 -5.85 -12.14
CA PHE A 100 -6.50 -5.90 -12.80
C PHE A 100 -5.97 -7.34 -12.93
N LYS A 101 -5.44 -7.70 -14.08
CA LYS A 101 -5.02 -9.07 -14.43
C LYS A 101 -3.50 -9.24 -14.58
N GLY A 102 -2.70 -8.24 -14.25
CA GLY A 102 -1.25 -8.35 -14.19
C GLY A 102 -0.76 -8.85 -12.84
N LYS A 103 0.55 -8.98 -12.73
CA LYS A 103 1.25 -9.23 -11.47
C LYS A 103 1.64 -7.92 -10.79
N TYR A 104 2.03 -8.02 -9.52
CA TYR A 104 2.43 -6.85 -8.72
C TYR A 104 3.86 -6.97 -8.23
N HIS A 105 4.44 -5.83 -7.91
CA HIS A 105 5.68 -5.73 -7.13
C HIS A 105 5.56 -4.59 -6.12
N VAL A 106 5.83 -4.90 -4.85
CA VAL A 106 5.77 -3.93 -3.75
C VAL A 106 7.18 -3.41 -3.46
N LEU A 107 7.34 -2.09 -3.54
CA LEU A 107 8.63 -1.43 -3.26
C LEU A 107 8.98 -1.41 -1.77
N GLY A 108 7.98 -1.37 -0.89
CA GLY A 108 8.15 -1.25 0.55
C GLY A 108 8.36 0.19 1.04
N GLY A 109 8.24 1.17 0.15
CA GLY A 109 8.39 2.59 0.43
C GLY A 109 8.62 3.41 -0.84
N LEU A 110 9.00 4.67 -0.66
CA LEU A 110 9.41 5.59 -1.72
C LEU A 110 10.79 6.17 -1.40
N ILE A 111 11.54 6.57 -2.42
CA ILE A 111 12.80 7.30 -2.24
C ILE A 111 12.49 8.63 -1.56
N SER A 112 13.06 8.83 -0.38
CA SER A 112 12.90 10.04 0.43
C SER A 112 14.24 10.39 1.09
N PRO A 113 15.08 11.21 0.46
CA PRO A 113 16.37 11.60 1.02
C PRO A 113 16.23 12.34 2.37
N LEU A 114 15.13 13.06 2.57
CA LEU A 114 14.85 13.77 3.83
C LEU A 114 14.62 12.81 4.99
N ASP A 115 14.04 11.63 4.72
CA ASP A 115 13.81 10.58 5.70
C ASP A 115 14.93 9.54 5.73
N GLY A 116 16.00 9.74 4.93
CA GLY A 116 17.13 8.81 4.81
C GLY A 116 16.76 7.51 4.09
N ILE A 117 15.73 7.52 3.22
CA ILE A 117 15.32 6.35 2.44
C ILE A 117 15.90 6.44 1.04
N ASP A 118 16.93 5.67 0.80
CA ASP A 118 17.58 5.54 -0.50
C ASP A 118 17.06 4.31 -1.28
N ALA A 119 17.45 4.21 -2.55
CA ALA A 119 17.07 3.09 -3.40
C ALA A 119 17.47 1.71 -2.84
N GLU A 120 18.57 1.64 -2.08
CA GLU A 120 19.05 0.41 -1.45
C GLU A 120 18.15 -0.10 -0.31
N ASN A 121 17.34 0.78 0.27
CA ASN A 121 16.38 0.45 1.33
C ASN A 121 15.07 -0.13 0.78
N LEU A 122 14.88 -0.11 -0.54
CA LEU A 122 13.65 -0.50 -1.21
C LEU A 122 13.85 -1.81 -2.01
N ASN A 123 12.76 -2.48 -2.34
CA ASN A 123 12.77 -3.79 -3.00
C ASN A 123 13.11 -3.72 -4.52
N PHE A 124 14.02 -2.83 -4.92
CA PHE A 124 14.38 -2.68 -6.34
C PHE A 124 15.19 -3.87 -6.87
N GLU A 125 16.07 -4.48 -6.07
CA GLU A 125 16.84 -5.63 -6.52
C GLU A 125 15.93 -6.80 -6.94
N SER A 126 14.93 -7.14 -6.12
CA SER A 126 13.96 -8.18 -6.45
C SER A 126 13.04 -7.78 -7.61
N PHE A 127 12.74 -6.50 -7.79
CA PHE A 127 12.00 -5.98 -8.93
C PHE A 127 12.75 -6.23 -10.25
N PHE A 128 14.03 -5.84 -10.35
CA PHE A 128 14.80 -5.99 -11.58
C PHE A 128 15.01 -7.45 -12.00
N LYS A 129 15.02 -8.39 -11.07
CA LYS A 129 15.13 -9.84 -11.36
C LYS A 129 13.89 -10.43 -12.04
N ARG A 130 12.78 -9.67 -12.12
CA ARG A 130 11.48 -10.15 -12.65
C ARG A 130 11.15 -9.64 -14.05
N LEU A 131 12.02 -8.88 -14.67
CA LEU A 131 11.73 -8.14 -15.91
C LEU A 131 11.79 -8.97 -17.19
N ASP A 132 12.29 -10.20 -17.16
CA ASP A 132 12.59 -11.00 -18.36
C ASP A 132 11.38 -11.22 -19.29
N GLN A 133 10.16 -11.39 -18.74
CA GLN A 133 8.93 -11.62 -19.50
C GLN A 133 8.01 -10.39 -19.54
N VAL A 134 8.40 -9.32 -18.85
CA VAL A 134 7.58 -8.12 -18.70
C VAL A 134 7.64 -7.27 -19.96
N LYS A 135 6.50 -6.95 -20.54
CA LYS A 135 6.33 -6.02 -21.67
C LYS A 135 5.92 -4.63 -21.24
N GLU A 136 5.19 -4.51 -20.14
CA GLU A 136 4.78 -3.23 -19.58
C GLU A 136 4.91 -3.21 -18.06
N VAL A 137 5.57 -2.14 -17.56
CA VAL A 137 5.61 -1.79 -16.15
C VAL A 137 4.68 -0.61 -15.92
N ILE A 138 3.70 -0.80 -15.03
CA ILE A 138 2.75 0.26 -14.62
C ILE A 138 3.20 0.76 -13.26
N LEU A 139 3.60 2.04 -13.17
CA LEU A 139 3.98 2.69 -11.91
C LEU A 139 2.70 3.23 -11.24
N ALA A 140 2.15 2.43 -10.31
CA ALA A 140 0.97 2.78 -9.53
C ALA A 140 1.40 3.35 -8.17
N ILE A 141 2.02 4.52 -8.22
CA ILE A 141 2.63 5.23 -7.09
C ILE A 141 1.88 6.55 -6.90
N ASP A 142 1.69 6.94 -5.65
CA ASP A 142 1.02 8.19 -5.29
C ASP A 142 1.71 9.41 -5.93
N PRO A 143 0.94 10.41 -6.40
CA PRO A 143 1.48 11.64 -6.97
C PRO A 143 1.98 12.59 -5.88
N SER A 144 3.09 12.23 -5.22
CA SER A 144 3.83 13.03 -4.25
C SER A 144 5.22 13.37 -4.79
N GLN A 145 5.97 14.22 -4.09
CA GLN A 145 7.36 14.54 -4.47
C GLN A 145 8.24 13.29 -4.43
N GLU A 146 8.10 12.46 -3.38
CA GLU A 146 8.78 11.17 -3.22
C GLU A 146 8.35 10.18 -4.30
N GLY A 147 7.04 10.16 -4.63
CA GLY A 147 6.50 9.33 -5.71
C GLY A 147 7.06 9.71 -7.06
N ASP A 148 7.09 10.99 -7.40
CA ASP A 148 7.66 11.49 -8.66
C ASP A 148 9.16 11.20 -8.75
N MET A 149 9.91 11.37 -7.65
CA MET A 149 11.34 11.02 -7.58
C MET A 149 11.55 9.51 -7.79
N THR A 150 10.76 8.68 -7.15
CA THR A 150 10.82 7.21 -7.27
C THR A 150 10.47 6.76 -8.69
N MET A 151 9.43 7.35 -9.30
CA MET A 151 9.07 7.06 -10.69
C MET A 151 10.15 7.49 -11.68
N LEU A 152 10.79 8.65 -11.45
CA LEU A 152 11.89 9.12 -12.29
C LEU A 152 13.08 8.17 -12.21
N TYR A 153 13.46 7.74 -11.01
CA TYR A 153 14.52 6.75 -10.79
C TYR A 153 14.22 5.43 -11.52
N LEU A 154 13.02 4.87 -11.33
CA LEU A 154 12.62 3.62 -11.99
C LEU A 154 12.60 3.78 -13.52
N SER A 155 12.06 4.89 -14.02
CA SER A 155 12.04 5.16 -15.47
C SER A 155 13.44 5.21 -16.06
N ASP A 156 14.39 5.83 -15.35
CA ASP A 156 15.79 5.89 -15.81
C ASP A 156 16.45 4.52 -15.81
N GLN A 157 16.29 3.73 -14.75
CA GLN A 157 16.81 2.37 -14.66
C GLN A 157 16.18 1.43 -15.69
N LEU A 158 14.93 1.64 -16.07
CA LEU A 158 14.21 0.80 -17.04
C LEU A 158 14.54 1.13 -18.51
N LYS A 159 15.18 2.26 -18.81
CA LYS A 159 15.59 2.64 -20.20
C LYS A 159 16.45 1.60 -20.90
N LYS A 160 17.23 0.83 -20.15
CA LYS A 160 18.08 -0.24 -20.68
C LYS A 160 17.33 -1.52 -21.07
N TYR A 161 16.05 -1.61 -20.69
CA TYR A 161 15.17 -2.72 -21.04
C TYR A 161 14.20 -2.26 -22.13
N SER A 162 13.82 -3.16 -23.04
CA SER A 162 12.82 -2.89 -24.08
C SER A 162 11.39 -3.06 -23.53
N ILE A 163 11.07 -2.34 -22.44
CA ILE A 163 9.83 -2.46 -21.70
C ILE A 163 9.08 -1.12 -21.80
N LYS A 164 7.77 -1.19 -22.08
CA LYS A 164 6.90 -0.02 -22.00
C LYS A 164 6.72 0.39 -20.53
N ILE A 165 6.87 1.67 -20.24
CA ILE A 165 6.65 2.23 -18.91
C ILE A 165 5.42 3.12 -18.97
N SER A 166 4.49 2.90 -18.07
CA SER A 166 3.29 3.71 -17.90
C SER A 166 3.07 4.05 -16.43
N ARG A 167 2.24 5.04 -16.17
CA ARG A 167 1.80 5.42 -14.81
C ARG A 167 0.29 5.51 -14.77
N LEU A 168 -0.28 5.53 -13.58
CA LEU A 168 -1.70 5.83 -13.42
C LEU A 168 -1.99 7.25 -13.93
N ALA A 169 -3.13 7.41 -14.61
CA ALA A 169 -3.57 8.69 -15.10
C ALA A 169 -3.81 9.66 -13.94
N ARG A 170 -3.36 10.91 -14.11
CA ARG A 170 -3.64 12.00 -13.18
C ARG A 170 -4.75 12.85 -13.79
N GLY A 171 -5.83 13.05 -13.06
CA GLY A 171 -6.94 13.78 -13.63
C GLY A 171 -8.09 14.06 -12.69
N ILE A 172 -9.14 14.61 -13.26
CA ILE A 172 -10.36 15.01 -12.55
C ILE A 172 -11.14 13.73 -12.20
N PRO A 173 -11.50 13.53 -10.92
CA PRO A 173 -12.33 12.39 -10.52
C PRO A 173 -13.70 12.41 -11.21
N VAL A 174 -14.19 11.24 -11.59
CA VAL A 174 -15.53 11.11 -12.20
C VAL A 174 -16.60 11.61 -11.24
N GLY A 175 -17.48 12.46 -11.74
CA GLY A 175 -18.57 13.08 -10.96
C GLY A 175 -18.19 14.36 -10.22
N SER A 176 -16.93 14.81 -10.31
CA SER A 176 -16.52 16.11 -9.74
C SER A 176 -16.89 17.27 -10.68
N SER A 177 -17.28 18.41 -10.10
CA SER A 177 -17.42 19.67 -10.85
C SER A 177 -16.07 20.38 -10.96
N LEU A 178 -15.80 21.01 -12.11
CA LEU A 178 -14.56 21.76 -12.37
C LEU A 178 -14.28 22.85 -11.34
N GLU A 179 -15.33 23.47 -10.79
CA GLU A 179 -15.22 24.54 -9.79
C GLU A 179 -14.58 24.11 -8.46
N PHE A 180 -14.61 22.78 -8.15
CA PHE A 180 -14.04 22.22 -6.91
C PHE A 180 -12.67 21.57 -7.12
N ILE A 181 -12.12 21.66 -8.35
CA ILE A 181 -10.81 21.07 -8.67
C ILE A 181 -9.73 22.10 -8.38
N ASP A 182 -8.71 21.69 -7.62
CA ASP A 182 -7.55 22.52 -7.37
C ASP A 182 -6.73 22.78 -8.66
N GLN A 183 -5.96 23.87 -8.64
CA GLN A 183 -5.21 24.33 -9.80
C GLN A 183 -4.15 23.31 -10.28
N VAL A 184 -3.54 22.56 -9.36
CA VAL A 184 -2.49 21.58 -9.70
C VAL A 184 -3.12 20.40 -10.44
N THR A 185 -4.21 19.85 -9.92
CA THR A 185 -4.98 18.76 -10.54
C THR A 185 -5.49 19.17 -11.92
N LEU A 186 -6.01 20.39 -12.06
CA LEU A 186 -6.49 20.90 -13.34
C LEU A 186 -5.34 21.03 -14.37
N THR A 187 -4.18 21.53 -13.93
CA THR A 187 -2.98 21.64 -14.77
C THR A 187 -2.53 20.26 -15.27
N HIS A 188 -2.46 19.28 -14.38
CA HIS A 188 -2.11 17.90 -14.76
C HIS A 188 -3.13 17.31 -15.75
N SER A 189 -4.41 17.49 -15.51
CA SER A 189 -5.48 16.99 -16.37
C SER A 189 -5.41 17.58 -17.79
N LEU A 190 -5.05 18.88 -17.92
CA LEU A 190 -4.87 19.52 -19.21
C LEU A 190 -3.60 19.02 -19.94
N ASN A 191 -2.52 18.77 -19.21
CA ASN A 191 -1.28 18.25 -19.79
C ASN A 191 -1.43 16.79 -20.24
N ASP A 192 -2.09 15.96 -19.43
CA ASP A 192 -2.29 14.53 -19.67
C ASP A 192 -3.61 14.24 -20.44
N ARG A 193 -4.22 15.27 -21.07
CA ARG A 193 -5.50 15.13 -21.80
C ARG A 193 -5.43 14.11 -22.90
N VAL A 194 -6.52 13.35 -23.07
CA VAL A 194 -6.67 12.31 -24.08
C VAL A 194 -7.53 12.82 -25.22
N GLU A 195 -7.14 12.50 -26.47
CA GLU A 195 -7.93 12.81 -27.66
C GLU A 195 -9.19 11.93 -27.72
N ILE A 196 -10.33 12.56 -27.97
CA ILE A 196 -11.59 11.85 -28.21
C ILE A 196 -11.64 11.45 -29.69
N LYS A 197 -11.75 10.15 -29.95
CA LYS A 197 -11.92 9.59 -31.30
C LYS A 197 -13.37 9.34 -31.59
#